data_efc7b4e7c9bd85077bef49d799270a0a
#
_entry.id   efc7b4e7c9bd85077bef49d799270a0a
#
_cell.length_a   1.000
_cell.length_b   1.000
_cell.length_c   1.000
_cell.angle_alpha   90.00
_cell.angle_beta   90.00
_cell.angle_gamma   90.00
#
_symmetry.space_group_name_H-M   'P 1'
#
loop_
_entity.id
_entity.type
_entity.pdbx_description
1 polymer ?
#
loop_
_entity_poly.entity_id
_entity_poly.type
_entity_poly.pdbx_seq_one_letter_code
_entity_poly.pdbx_strand_id
1 'polypeptide(L)'
;QAQKYKCSVNDSESVKVMIDEIIKEFGRIDILVNNAGITKDGLMLRMTDEDFDRVIDVNLKGTFNCTKYVSKYMLKQKSGKIINISSVVGLSGNAGQVNYSASKAGIIGITKSAAKELSSRGITVNAVAPGYVDTDMTKVLSDTIRNEILKNIPLQRMGNVEDISNCVAFLASEDASYITGQVI
;
A
#
# COMPACT_ATOMS: atom_id res chain seq x y z
N GLN A 1 -14.40 11.57 14.61
CA GLN A 1 -14.38 12.63 13.58
C GLN A 1 -13.35 12.28 12.54
N ALA A 2 -13.64 12.48 11.25
CA ALA A 2 -12.70 12.32 10.16
C ALA A 2 -12.28 13.70 9.64
N GLN A 3 -10.97 13.92 9.48
CA GLN A 3 -10.41 15.12 8.87
C GLN A 3 -9.92 14.80 7.47
N LYS A 4 -9.99 15.77 6.54
CA LYS A 4 -9.58 15.59 5.14
C LYS A 4 -8.45 16.55 4.80
N TYR A 5 -7.38 16.01 4.23
CA TYR A 5 -6.24 16.75 3.71
C TYR A 5 -6.08 16.48 2.21
N LYS A 6 -6.00 17.52 1.41
CA LYS A 6 -5.74 17.39 -0.02
C LYS A 6 -4.23 17.31 -0.25
N CYS A 7 -3.75 16.16 -0.70
CA CYS A 7 -2.34 15.92 -0.93
C CYS A 7 -2.12 15.01 -2.14
N SER A 8 -1.08 15.28 -2.93
CA SER A 8 -0.59 14.36 -3.95
C SER A 8 0.59 13.58 -3.38
N VAL A 9 0.45 12.26 -3.20
CA VAL A 9 1.45 11.43 -2.52
C VAL A 9 2.80 11.37 -3.25
N ASN A 10 2.82 11.59 -4.57
CA ASN A 10 4.05 11.63 -5.37
C ASN A 10 4.80 12.99 -5.26
N ASP A 11 4.17 14.02 -4.69
CA ASP A 11 4.81 15.29 -4.37
C ASP A 11 5.31 15.27 -2.91
N SER A 12 6.63 15.18 -2.78
CA SER A 12 7.32 15.05 -1.50
C SER A 12 7.07 16.22 -0.54
N GLU A 13 7.00 17.47 -1.06
CA GLU A 13 6.75 18.64 -0.21
C GLU A 13 5.29 18.71 0.21
N SER A 14 4.35 18.39 -0.68
CA SER A 14 2.92 18.29 -0.36
C SER A 14 2.66 17.26 0.77
N VAL A 15 3.31 16.09 0.70
CA VAL A 15 3.21 15.07 1.76
C VAL A 15 3.79 15.58 3.07
N LYS A 16 4.95 16.24 3.04
CA LYS A 16 5.57 16.80 4.24
C LYS A 16 4.67 17.82 4.91
N VAL A 17 4.11 18.77 4.15
CA VAL A 17 3.19 19.79 4.66
C VAL A 17 1.97 19.13 5.30
N MET A 18 1.33 18.17 4.62
CA MET A 18 0.18 17.42 5.17
C MET A 18 0.53 16.74 6.51
N ILE A 19 1.66 16.06 6.60
CA ILE A 19 2.08 15.38 7.84
C ILE A 19 2.35 16.39 8.96
N ASP A 20 3.02 17.50 8.65
CA ASP A 20 3.32 18.57 9.63
C ASP A 20 2.00 19.21 10.13
N GLU A 21 1.00 19.41 9.28
CA GLU A 21 -0.33 19.90 9.67
C GLU A 21 -1.07 18.90 10.59
N ILE A 22 -1.05 17.61 10.27
CA ILE A 22 -1.65 16.55 11.10
C ILE A 22 -0.98 16.53 12.48
N ILE A 23 0.33 16.61 12.53
CA ILE A 23 1.07 16.66 13.83
C ILE A 23 0.75 17.92 14.61
N LYS A 24 0.62 19.07 13.94
CA LYS A 24 0.23 20.34 14.60
C LYS A 24 -1.17 20.25 15.22
N GLU A 25 -2.10 19.58 14.54
CA GLU A 25 -3.49 19.45 14.97
C GLU A 25 -3.69 18.38 16.05
N PHE A 26 -3.11 17.18 15.86
CA PHE A 26 -3.36 16.02 16.71
C PHE A 26 -2.20 15.64 17.65
N GLY A 27 -1.02 16.22 17.47
CA GLY A 27 0.17 15.98 18.28
C GLY A 27 0.92 14.68 17.95
N ARG A 28 0.28 13.70 17.30
CA ARG A 28 0.85 12.39 17.01
C ARG A 28 0.22 11.73 15.78
N ILE A 29 0.91 10.73 15.25
CA ILE A 29 0.39 9.78 14.25
C ILE A 29 0.75 8.38 14.73
N ASP A 30 -0.25 7.55 14.97
CA ASP A 30 -0.06 6.19 15.49
C ASP A 30 -0.01 5.14 14.38
N ILE A 31 -0.82 5.34 13.33
CA ILE A 31 -0.98 4.40 12.23
C ILE A 31 -0.89 5.15 10.91
N LEU A 32 -0.09 4.62 9.99
CA LEU A 32 -0.05 5.02 8.60
C LEU A 32 -0.51 3.84 7.73
N VAL A 33 -1.54 4.05 6.90
CA VAL A 33 -1.94 3.09 5.87
C VAL A 33 -1.64 3.70 4.50
N ASN A 34 -0.65 3.17 3.81
CA ASN A 34 -0.31 3.56 2.45
C ASN A 34 -1.18 2.78 1.46
N ASN A 35 -2.37 3.31 1.17
CA ASN A 35 -3.36 2.71 0.27
C ASN A 35 -3.44 3.39 -1.09
N ALA A 36 -3.00 4.64 -1.22
CA ALA A 36 -3.07 5.39 -2.47
C ALA A 36 -2.34 4.65 -3.60
N GLY A 37 -3.02 4.46 -4.73
CA GLY A 37 -2.45 3.78 -5.88
C GLY A 37 -3.33 3.89 -7.11
N ILE A 38 -2.69 3.72 -8.25
CA ILE A 38 -3.31 3.73 -9.57
C ILE A 38 -2.83 2.54 -10.39
N THR A 39 -3.58 2.19 -11.42
CA THR A 39 -3.17 1.27 -12.50
C THR A 39 -3.16 2.02 -13.82
N LYS A 40 -2.31 1.59 -14.72
CA LYS A 40 -2.31 1.98 -16.13
C LYS A 40 -1.81 0.80 -16.94
N ASP A 41 -2.75 -0.08 -17.25
CA ASP A 41 -2.45 -1.38 -17.85
C ASP A 41 -2.16 -1.24 -19.35
N GLY A 42 -1.21 -2.01 -19.85
CA GLY A 42 -0.81 -2.06 -21.25
C GLY A 42 0.30 -3.09 -21.45
N LEU A 43 0.33 -3.73 -22.61
CA LEU A 43 1.42 -4.64 -22.96
C LEU A 43 2.74 -3.88 -22.98
N MET A 44 3.82 -4.48 -22.47
CA MET A 44 5.13 -3.86 -22.27
C MET A 44 5.62 -3.09 -23.52
N LEU A 45 5.48 -3.67 -24.72
CA LEU A 45 5.92 -3.02 -25.96
C LEU A 45 5.06 -1.83 -26.40
N ARG A 46 3.91 -1.61 -25.78
CA ARG A 46 2.98 -0.50 -26.07
C ARG A 46 2.85 0.48 -24.90
N MET A 47 3.47 0.16 -23.76
CA MET A 47 3.46 1.03 -22.59
C MET A 47 4.39 2.22 -22.84
N THR A 48 3.92 3.43 -22.62
CA THR A 48 4.76 4.63 -22.72
C THR A 48 5.56 4.82 -21.45
N ASP A 49 6.67 5.57 -21.53
CA ASP A 49 7.47 5.92 -20.35
C ASP A 49 6.64 6.72 -19.35
N GLU A 50 5.74 7.60 -19.82
CA GLU A 50 4.85 8.37 -18.96
C GLU A 50 3.86 7.49 -18.20
N ASP A 51 3.33 6.44 -18.84
CA ASP A 51 2.42 5.49 -18.19
C ASP A 51 3.16 4.65 -17.13
N PHE A 52 4.42 4.28 -17.40
CA PHE A 52 5.28 3.59 -16.46
C PHE A 52 5.60 4.50 -15.27
N ASP A 53 6.18 5.66 -15.53
CA ASP A 53 6.64 6.61 -14.51
C ASP A 53 5.49 7.07 -13.59
N ARG A 54 4.32 7.34 -14.16
CA ARG A 54 3.15 7.76 -13.41
C ARG A 54 2.73 6.72 -12.35
N VAL A 55 2.75 5.43 -12.70
CA VAL A 55 2.40 4.36 -11.76
C VAL A 55 3.48 4.20 -10.68
N ILE A 56 4.76 4.27 -11.06
CA ILE A 56 5.88 4.23 -10.11
C ILE A 56 5.83 5.42 -9.17
N ASP A 57 5.62 6.63 -9.68
CA ASP A 57 5.59 7.85 -8.88
C ASP A 57 4.45 7.82 -7.84
N VAL A 58 3.24 7.45 -8.24
CA VAL A 58 2.12 7.42 -7.31
C VAL A 58 2.25 6.26 -6.31
N ASN A 59 2.42 5.04 -6.81
CA ASN A 59 2.33 3.85 -5.96
C ASN A 59 3.59 3.66 -5.09
N LEU A 60 4.77 3.73 -5.70
CA LEU A 60 6.02 3.40 -5.02
C LEU A 60 6.63 4.61 -4.32
N LYS A 61 6.86 5.70 -5.06
CA LYS A 61 7.42 6.92 -4.50
C LYS A 61 6.46 7.58 -3.50
N GLY A 62 5.14 7.53 -3.77
CA GLY A 62 4.12 7.98 -2.81
C GLY A 62 4.19 7.23 -1.48
N THR A 63 4.26 5.90 -1.51
CA THR A 63 4.47 5.07 -0.31
C THR A 63 5.76 5.44 0.41
N PHE A 64 6.86 5.62 -0.32
CA PHE A 64 8.13 6.07 0.26
C PHE A 64 8.02 7.44 0.93
N ASN A 65 7.42 8.43 0.26
CA ASN A 65 7.27 9.77 0.80
C ASN A 65 6.48 9.78 2.12
N CYS A 66 5.31 9.15 2.14
CA CYS A 66 4.49 9.08 3.35
C CYS A 66 5.22 8.35 4.48
N THR A 67 5.83 7.20 4.20
CA THR A 67 6.61 6.43 5.17
C THR A 67 7.76 7.27 5.74
N LYS A 68 8.54 7.93 4.88
CA LYS A 68 9.68 8.78 5.28
C LYS A 68 9.27 9.89 6.25
N TYR A 69 8.22 10.64 5.92
CA TYR A 69 7.86 11.79 6.72
C TYR A 69 7.14 11.41 8.03
N VAL A 70 6.30 10.39 8.01
CA VAL A 70 5.67 9.86 9.24
C VAL A 70 6.71 9.26 10.18
N SER A 71 7.68 8.50 9.65
CA SER A 71 8.73 7.85 10.46
C SER A 71 9.50 8.85 11.33
N LYS A 72 9.73 10.07 10.86
CA LYS A 72 10.37 11.14 11.65
C LYS A 72 9.66 11.39 12.99
N TYR A 73 8.34 11.34 13.00
CA TYR A 73 7.52 11.57 14.19
C TYR A 73 7.37 10.29 15.01
N MET A 74 7.11 9.15 14.36
CA MET A 74 7.02 7.87 15.03
C MET A 74 8.30 7.48 15.78
N LEU A 75 9.49 7.82 15.23
CA LEU A 75 10.78 7.63 15.90
C LEU A 75 10.88 8.42 17.20
N LYS A 76 10.34 9.65 17.26
CA LYS A 76 10.27 10.46 18.47
C LYS A 76 9.25 9.92 19.47
N GLN A 77 8.11 9.44 18.96
CA GLN A 77 7.06 8.80 19.75
C GLN A 77 7.51 7.45 20.33
N LYS A 78 8.51 6.80 19.72
CA LYS A 78 8.95 5.43 20.02
C LYS A 78 7.80 4.42 19.89
N SER A 79 6.88 4.68 18.97
CA SER A 79 5.71 3.87 18.70
C SER A 79 5.15 4.24 17.33
N GLY A 80 4.65 3.26 16.59
CA GLY A 80 3.96 3.46 15.32
C GLY A 80 3.70 2.16 14.56
N LYS A 81 2.72 2.20 13.70
CA LYS A 81 2.37 1.06 12.83
C LYS A 81 2.20 1.55 11.41
N ILE A 82 2.96 0.96 10.48
CA ILE A 82 2.91 1.30 9.05
C ILE A 82 2.41 0.08 8.29
N ILE A 83 1.32 0.23 7.57
CA ILE A 83 0.73 -0.82 6.74
C ILE A 83 0.72 -0.36 5.29
N ASN A 84 1.42 -1.09 4.43
CA ASN A 84 1.52 -0.79 3.01
C ASN A 84 0.61 -1.72 2.21
N ILE A 85 -0.19 -1.17 1.31
CA ILE A 85 -1.04 -1.99 0.43
C ILE A 85 -0.27 -2.33 -0.85
N SER A 86 0.22 -3.56 -0.90
CA SER A 86 0.83 -4.17 -2.07
C SER A 86 -0.23 -4.84 -2.97
N SER A 87 0.08 -5.96 -3.58
CA SER A 87 -0.81 -6.82 -4.37
C SER A 87 -0.14 -8.18 -4.59
N VAL A 88 -0.93 -9.22 -4.80
CA VAL A 88 -0.43 -10.50 -5.32
C VAL A 88 0.31 -10.33 -6.65
N VAL A 89 -0.06 -9.34 -7.46
CA VAL A 89 0.62 -8.99 -8.71
C VAL A 89 2.06 -8.51 -8.46
N GLY A 90 2.34 -7.91 -7.31
CA GLY A 90 3.70 -7.58 -6.87
C GLY A 90 4.55 -8.80 -6.51
N LEU A 91 3.93 -9.97 -6.26
CA LEU A 91 4.60 -11.23 -5.94
C LEU A 91 4.79 -12.10 -7.19
N SER A 92 3.77 -12.20 -8.03
CA SER A 92 3.72 -13.14 -9.17
C SER A 92 3.91 -12.49 -10.54
N GLY A 93 3.75 -11.16 -10.65
CA GLY A 93 3.61 -10.49 -11.93
C GLY A 93 2.23 -10.73 -12.57
N ASN A 94 1.90 -9.92 -13.57
CA ASN A 94 0.75 -10.11 -14.43
C ASN A 94 1.01 -9.50 -15.82
N ALA A 95 0.61 -10.19 -16.89
CA ALA A 95 0.75 -9.68 -18.25
C ALA A 95 -0.03 -8.36 -18.41
N GLY A 96 0.60 -7.36 -19.03
CA GLY A 96 0.00 -6.03 -19.20
C GLY A 96 0.12 -5.10 -17.98
N GLN A 97 0.77 -5.53 -16.89
CA GLN A 97 0.90 -4.76 -15.66
C GLN A 97 2.35 -4.61 -15.19
N VAL A 98 3.31 -4.48 -16.09
CA VAL A 98 4.73 -4.42 -15.73
C VAL A 98 5.05 -3.25 -14.78
N ASN A 99 4.47 -2.07 -15.01
CA ASN A 99 4.59 -0.90 -14.15
C ASN A 99 3.94 -1.12 -12.76
N TYR A 100 2.72 -1.65 -12.75
CA TYR A 100 2.00 -1.93 -11.52
C TYR A 100 2.68 -3.03 -10.70
N SER A 101 3.08 -4.15 -11.35
CA SER A 101 3.84 -5.22 -10.72
C SER A 101 5.14 -4.72 -10.10
N ALA A 102 5.92 -3.92 -10.86
CA ALA A 102 7.15 -3.31 -10.37
C ALA A 102 6.91 -2.41 -9.16
N SER A 103 5.86 -1.55 -9.21
CA SER A 103 5.53 -0.68 -8.09
C SER A 103 5.15 -1.46 -6.83
N LYS A 104 4.32 -2.51 -6.98
CA LYS A 104 3.84 -3.32 -5.84
C LYS A 104 4.95 -4.23 -5.27
N ALA A 105 5.84 -4.74 -6.11
CA ALA A 105 7.05 -5.43 -5.67
C ALA A 105 8.01 -4.48 -4.92
N GLY A 106 8.19 -3.26 -5.42
CA GLY A 106 8.99 -2.23 -4.75
C GLY A 106 8.45 -1.85 -3.37
N ILE A 107 7.13 -1.81 -3.19
CA ILE A 107 6.48 -1.59 -1.88
C ILE A 107 6.86 -2.69 -0.89
N ILE A 108 6.98 -3.95 -1.32
CA ILE A 108 7.45 -5.05 -0.48
C ILE A 108 8.90 -4.82 -0.04
N GLY A 109 9.75 -4.34 -0.95
CA GLY A 109 11.12 -3.95 -0.64
C GLY A 109 11.20 -2.83 0.40
N ILE A 110 10.41 -1.75 0.22
CA ILE A 110 10.28 -0.65 1.20
C ILE A 110 9.84 -1.21 2.56
N THR A 111 8.81 -2.04 2.59
CA THR A 111 8.26 -2.65 3.81
C THR A 111 9.34 -3.37 4.61
N LYS A 112 10.08 -4.27 3.97
CA LYS A 112 11.13 -5.09 4.61
C LYS A 112 12.31 -4.25 5.09
N SER A 113 12.72 -3.24 4.33
CA SER A 113 13.82 -2.35 4.69
C SER A 113 13.43 -1.43 5.85
N ALA A 114 12.29 -0.75 5.74
CA ALA A 114 11.79 0.14 6.78
C ALA A 114 11.51 -0.61 8.11
N ALA A 115 11.03 -1.86 8.05
CA ALA A 115 10.87 -2.70 9.22
C ALA A 115 12.18 -2.88 9.99
N LYS A 116 13.29 -3.15 9.29
CA LYS A 116 14.61 -3.31 9.90
C LYS A 116 15.16 -2.00 10.49
N GLU A 117 14.91 -0.88 9.82
CA GLU A 117 15.40 0.43 10.27
C GLU A 117 14.64 0.97 11.49
N LEU A 118 13.32 0.69 11.58
CA LEU A 118 12.43 1.34 12.53
C LEU A 118 12.08 0.49 13.75
N SER A 119 12.29 -0.83 13.68
CA SER A 119 11.87 -1.78 14.75
C SER A 119 12.50 -1.50 16.11
N SER A 120 13.76 -1.03 16.18
CA SER A 120 14.43 -0.67 17.43
C SER A 120 13.76 0.47 18.21
N ARG A 121 12.80 1.13 17.58
CA ARG A 121 12.00 2.22 18.18
C ARG A 121 10.52 1.83 18.37
N GLY A 122 10.21 0.54 18.39
CA GLY A 122 8.84 0.05 18.61
C GLY A 122 7.89 0.36 17.44
N ILE A 123 8.43 0.50 16.22
CA ILE A 123 7.62 0.75 15.02
C ILE A 123 7.58 -0.52 14.20
N THR A 124 6.37 -0.99 13.86
CA THR A 124 6.18 -2.13 12.96
C THR A 124 5.85 -1.64 11.56
N VAL A 125 6.35 -2.33 10.54
CA VAL A 125 6.09 -2.03 9.14
C VAL A 125 5.74 -3.33 8.42
N ASN A 126 4.52 -3.45 7.93
CA ASN A 126 4.02 -4.64 7.25
C ASN A 126 3.33 -4.28 5.95
N ALA A 127 3.13 -5.27 5.09
CA ALA A 127 2.36 -5.12 3.86
C ALA A 127 1.18 -6.10 3.82
N VAL A 128 0.09 -5.66 3.24
CA VAL A 128 -1.01 -6.51 2.79
C VAL A 128 -0.92 -6.60 1.28
N ALA A 129 -0.98 -7.82 0.73
CA ALA A 129 -0.94 -8.10 -0.70
C ALA A 129 -2.27 -8.72 -1.17
N PRO A 130 -3.33 -7.91 -1.34
CA PRO A 130 -4.63 -8.43 -1.75
C PRO A 130 -4.56 -9.19 -3.07
N GLY A 131 -5.34 -10.27 -3.16
CA GLY A 131 -5.68 -10.92 -4.42
C GLY A 131 -6.77 -10.15 -5.14
N TYR A 132 -7.67 -10.88 -5.80
CA TYR A 132 -8.83 -10.28 -6.46
C TYR A 132 -9.92 -9.94 -5.44
N VAL A 133 -10.23 -8.64 -5.33
CA VAL A 133 -11.24 -8.08 -4.43
C VAL A 133 -12.37 -7.47 -5.25
N ASP A 134 -13.60 -7.72 -4.86
CA ASP A 134 -14.78 -7.15 -5.51
C ASP A 134 -14.87 -5.65 -5.20
N THR A 135 -14.47 -4.85 -6.17
CA THR A 135 -14.43 -3.39 -6.12
C THR A 135 -14.92 -2.82 -7.45
N ASP A 136 -15.12 -1.52 -7.53
CA ASP A 136 -15.49 -0.88 -8.80
C ASP A 136 -14.47 -1.13 -9.92
N MET A 137 -13.20 -1.37 -9.59
CA MET A 137 -12.16 -1.74 -10.58
C MET A 137 -12.37 -3.13 -11.16
N THR A 138 -12.95 -4.07 -10.42
CA THR A 138 -13.15 -5.46 -10.85
C THR A 138 -14.56 -5.72 -11.41
N LYS A 139 -15.51 -4.84 -11.17
CA LYS A 139 -16.89 -4.92 -11.72
C LYS A 139 -16.95 -4.82 -13.25
N VAL A 140 -15.93 -4.24 -13.87
CA VAL A 140 -15.84 -4.12 -15.34
C VAL A 140 -15.37 -5.40 -16.05
N LEU A 141 -14.97 -6.43 -15.27
CA LEU A 141 -14.54 -7.72 -15.84
C LEU A 141 -15.74 -8.50 -16.38
N SER A 142 -15.58 -9.09 -17.57
CA SER A 142 -16.59 -9.99 -18.12
C SER A 142 -16.75 -11.26 -17.27
N ASP A 143 -17.93 -11.88 -17.32
CA ASP A 143 -18.21 -13.13 -16.59
C ASP A 143 -17.21 -14.24 -16.93
N THR A 144 -16.77 -14.32 -18.17
CA THR A 144 -15.75 -15.28 -18.60
C THR A 144 -14.44 -15.09 -17.86
N ILE A 145 -13.93 -13.86 -17.79
CA ILE A 145 -12.69 -13.53 -17.08
C ILE A 145 -12.88 -13.76 -15.57
N ARG A 146 -14.02 -13.34 -15.03
CA ARG A 146 -14.35 -13.56 -13.62
C ARG A 146 -14.34 -15.05 -13.26
N ASN A 147 -14.93 -15.91 -14.09
CA ASN A 147 -14.94 -17.35 -13.86
C ASN A 147 -13.54 -17.98 -13.96
N GLU A 148 -12.67 -17.49 -14.84
CA GLU A 148 -11.28 -17.94 -14.91
C GLU A 148 -10.48 -17.54 -13.66
N ILE A 149 -10.67 -16.31 -13.18
CA ILE A 149 -10.07 -15.84 -11.93
C ILE A 149 -10.49 -16.74 -10.76
N LEU A 150 -11.78 -17.03 -10.64
CA LEU A 150 -12.33 -17.85 -9.56
C LEU A 150 -11.71 -19.25 -9.51
N LYS A 151 -11.40 -19.86 -10.67
CA LYS A 151 -10.73 -21.18 -10.72
C LYS A 151 -9.35 -21.17 -10.06
N ASN A 152 -8.67 -20.02 -10.04
CA ASN A 152 -7.34 -19.88 -9.46
C ASN A 152 -7.36 -19.42 -7.99
N ILE A 153 -8.55 -19.11 -7.44
CA ILE A 153 -8.70 -18.74 -6.03
C ILE A 153 -9.13 -19.98 -5.25
N PRO A 154 -8.31 -20.47 -4.29
CA PRO A 154 -8.64 -21.68 -3.52
C PRO A 154 -10.00 -21.61 -2.82
N LEU A 155 -10.40 -20.43 -2.32
CA LEU A 155 -11.69 -20.20 -1.66
C LEU A 155 -12.84 -20.03 -2.65
N GLN A 156 -12.61 -20.10 -3.97
CA GLN A 156 -13.59 -20.01 -5.06
C GLN A 156 -14.54 -18.80 -4.97
N ARG A 157 -14.09 -17.74 -4.31
CA ARG A 157 -14.75 -16.44 -4.26
C ARG A 157 -13.73 -15.31 -4.36
N MET A 158 -14.13 -14.18 -4.90
CA MET A 158 -13.37 -12.95 -4.74
C MET A 158 -13.43 -12.50 -3.27
N GLY A 159 -12.38 -11.84 -2.81
CA GLY A 159 -12.41 -11.14 -1.55
C GLY A 159 -13.39 -9.96 -1.60
N ASN A 160 -13.85 -9.51 -0.45
CA ASN A 160 -14.55 -8.23 -0.29
C ASN A 160 -13.62 -7.20 0.38
N VAL A 161 -14.05 -5.95 0.42
CA VAL A 161 -13.23 -4.87 1.01
C VAL A 161 -13.02 -5.09 2.52
N GLU A 162 -13.96 -5.74 3.18
CA GLU A 162 -13.92 -6.10 4.60
C GLU A 162 -12.83 -7.16 4.87
N ASP A 163 -12.64 -8.13 3.98
CA ASP A 163 -11.55 -9.12 4.10
C ASP A 163 -10.18 -8.41 4.19
N ILE A 164 -10.00 -7.33 3.41
CA ILE A 164 -8.74 -6.57 3.41
C ILE A 164 -8.67 -5.63 4.62
N SER A 165 -9.73 -4.89 4.91
CA SER A 165 -9.74 -3.93 6.04
C SER A 165 -9.56 -4.64 7.39
N ASN A 166 -10.09 -5.85 7.56
CA ASN A 166 -9.88 -6.65 8.77
C ASN A 166 -8.41 -7.05 8.94
N CYS A 167 -7.72 -7.43 7.86
CA CYS A 167 -6.28 -7.70 7.90
C CYS A 167 -5.48 -6.44 8.26
N VAL A 168 -5.82 -5.29 7.66
CA VAL A 168 -5.20 -3.99 8.00
C VAL A 168 -5.45 -3.64 9.46
N ALA A 169 -6.68 -3.79 9.96
CA ALA A 169 -7.04 -3.51 11.33
C ALA A 169 -6.28 -4.41 12.33
N PHE A 170 -6.12 -5.70 12.01
CA PHE A 170 -5.30 -6.62 12.80
C PHE A 170 -3.84 -6.14 12.87
N LEU A 171 -3.22 -5.83 11.73
CA LEU A 171 -1.84 -5.33 11.70
C LEU A 171 -1.65 -3.98 12.40
N ALA A 172 -2.71 -3.18 12.49
CA ALA A 172 -2.74 -1.91 13.20
C ALA A 172 -2.99 -2.06 14.71
N SER A 173 -3.45 -3.23 15.17
CA SER A 173 -3.76 -3.50 16.57
C SER A 173 -2.53 -3.89 17.40
N GLU A 174 -2.68 -3.94 18.74
CA GLU A 174 -1.63 -4.45 19.64
C GLU A 174 -1.40 -5.95 19.50
N ASP A 175 -2.37 -6.71 18.99
CA ASP A 175 -2.25 -8.16 18.76
C ASP A 175 -1.16 -8.49 17.71
N ALA A 176 -0.83 -7.52 16.84
CA ALA A 176 0.24 -7.62 15.85
C ALA A 176 1.55 -6.95 16.30
N SER A 177 1.73 -6.64 17.58
CA SER A 177 2.90 -5.87 18.07
C SER A 177 4.25 -6.57 17.85
N TYR A 178 4.27 -7.88 17.66
CA TYR A 178 5.48 -8.65 17.35
C TYR A 178 5.59 -9.06 15.86
N ILE A 179 4.77 -8.49 15.00
CA ILE A 179 4.77 -8.74 13.55
C ILE A 179 5.36 -7.53 12.83
N THR A 180 6.51 -7.72 12.17
CA THR A 180 7.13 -6.66 11.36
C THR A 180 7.89 -7.25 10.17
N GLY A 181 7.94 -6.50 9.06
CA GLY A 181 8.59 -6.91 7.81
C GLY A 181 7.84 -7.99 7.03
N GLN A 182 6.59 -8.29 7.39
CA GLN A 182 5.80 -9.36 6.78
C GLN A 182 4.94 -8.84 5.62
N VAL A 183 4.60 -9.77 4.73
CA VAL A 183 3.66 -9.57 3.61
C VAL A 183 2.59 -10.66 3.75
N ILE A 184 1.35 -10.24 3.92
CA ILE A 184 0.18 -11.11 4.13
C ILE A 184 -0.74 -10.98 2.92
#